data_e275bcaae61d6f5b4896009170902eb5
#
_entry.id   e275bcaae61d6f5b4896009170902eb5
#
_cell.length_a   1.000
_cell.length_b   1.000
_cell.length_c   1.000
_cell.angle_alpha   90.00
_cell.angle_beta   90.00
_cell.angle_gamma   90.00
#
_symmetry.space_group_name_H-M   'P 1'
#
loop_
_entity.id
_entity.type
_entity.pdbx_description
1 polymer ?
#
loop_
_entity_poly.entity_id
_entity_poly.type
_entity_poly.pdbx_seq_one_letter_code
_entity_poly.pdbx_strand_id
1 'polypeptide(L)'
;MSFIGAEKQGQTYAPGWFLVTDEDCVRKTRQIAQSGATTTAEGGKYVPMGTAYPSNDANAIGIVYEDVDVTTGNMPGSVVLQGTVYEDRLAITGADYDSVTLKNLVSPKAQGWQERSGTSPNYTYSDSTDTTVDTTKTYYLPDDNHTAVSDYAAVLNPKAEGWYERSGSSPNYVYTLSTDTEGDSSKTYYEKSDVRLASAAKSALEALGFKFVATSPAVTRPY
;
A
#
# COMPACT_ATOMS: atom_id res chain seq x y z
N MET A 1 18.78 14.45 24.71
CA MET A 1 18.04 13.48 23.89
C MET A 1 16.58 13.57 24.28
N SER A 2 15.73 14.02 23.39
CA SER A 2 14.29 14.09 23.61
C SER A 2 13.67 12.84 23.00
N PHE A 3 13.05 12.01 23.81
CA PHE A 3 12.35 10.82 23.35
C PHE A 3 10.89 11.18 23.13
N ILE A 4 10.45 11.17 21.88
CA ILE A 4 9.03 11.22 21.57
C ILE A 4 8.50 9.80 21.69
N GLY A 5 7.50 9.61 22.50
CA GLY A 5 6.72 8.39 22.50
C GLY A 5 6.72 7.55 23.76
N ALA A 6 7.32 8.01 24.84
CA ALA A 6 7.23 7.30 26.13
C ALA A 6 5.79 7.22 26.68
N GLU A 7 4.88 8.04 26.17
CA GLU A 7 3.51 8.15 26.71
C GLU A 7 2.40 7.58 25.78
N LYS A 8 2.72 7.04 24.62
CA LYS A 8 1.70 6.33 23.82
C LYS A 8 1.59 4.90 24.30
N GLN A 9 0.49 4.63 24.97
CA GLN A 9 0.04 3.32 25.44
C GLN A 9 0.49 2.19 24.49
N GLY A 10 1.41 1.35 24.97
CA GLY A 10 1.77 0.07 24.35
C GLY A 10 2.83 0.11 23.25
N GLN A 11 3.42 1.24 22.90
CA GLN A 11 4.57 1.26 21.99
C GLN A 11 5.89 1.22 22.77
N THR A 12 6.54 0.09 22.71
CA THR A 12 7.86 -0.07 23.28
C THR A 12 8.90 0.58 22.37
N TYR A 13 9.72 1.47 22.94
CA TYR A 13 10.85 2.06 22.26
C TYR A 13 11.89 0.97 21.93
N ALA A 14 12.08 0.69 20.69
CA ALA A 14 13.04 -0.31 20.20
C ALA A 14 13.83 0.26 19.02
N PRO A 15 14.86 1.09 19.27
CA PRO A 15 15.71 1.63 18.21
C PRO A 15 16.32 0.50 17.37
N GLY A 16 16.36 0.68 16.05
CA GLY A 16 16.91 -0.33 15.16
C GLY A 16 16.03 -1.56 14.95
N TRP A 17 14.74 -1.54 15.35
CA TRP A 17 13.82 -2.67 15.17
C TRP A 17 13.73 -3.20 13.73
N PHE A 18 14.06 -2.39 12.75
CA PHE A 18 14.11 -2.78 11.34
C PHE A 18 15.40 -3.53 10.96
N LEU A 19 16.42 -3.58 11.80
CA LEU A 19 17.64 -4.33 11.52
C LEU A 19 17.45 -5.83 11.74
N VAL A 20 18.08 -6.63 10.91
CA VAL A 20 18.17 -8.09 11.10
C VAL A 20 19.11 -8.40 12.27
N THR A 21 20.22 -7.68 12.35
CA THR A 21 21.19 -7.72 13.44
C THR A 21 21.86 -6.35 13.62
N ASP A 22 22.21 -6.02 14.85
CA ASP A 22 22.98 -4.81 15.18
C ASP A 22 24.49 -4.98 14.94
N GLU A 23 24.97 -6.23 14.85
CA GLU A 23 26.42 -6.52 14.78
C GLU A 23 27.06 -6.05 13.46
N ASP A 24 26.28 -6.10 12.36
CA ASP A 24 26.77 -5.74 11.02
C ASP A 24 26.38 -4.31 10.60
N CYS A 25 25.89 -3.48 11.54
CA CYS A 25 25.43 -2.17 11.18
C CYS A 25 26.49 -1.07 11.43
N VAL A 26 26.65 -0.19 10.44
CA VAL A 26 27.45 1.03 10.56
C VAL A 26 26.52 2.20 10.81
N ARG A 27 26.70 2.89 11.95
CA ARG A 27 25.88 4.05 12.35
C ARG A 27 26.72 5.31 12.49
N LYS A 28 26.13 6.46 12.11
CA LYS A 28 26.71 7.79 12.34
C LYS A 28 25.62 8.79 12.71
N THR A 29 25.97 9.73 13.57
CA THR A 29 25.10 10.88 13.85
C THR A 29 25.04 11.80 12.63
N ARG A 30 23.83 12.20 12.24
CA ARG A 30 23.53 13.11 11.15
C ARG A 30 22.51 14.15 11.59
N GLN A 31 22.45 15.26 10.87
CA GLN A 31 21.43 16.28 11.06
C GLN A 31 20.14 15.82 10.37
N ILE A 32 19.11 15.52 11.14
CA ILE A 32 17.79 15.11 10.63
C ILE A 32 16.97 16.38 10.40
N ALA A 33 16.46 16.54 9.18
CA ALA A 33 15.69 17.72 8.81
C ALA A 33 14.24 17.66 9.33
N GLN A 34 13.70 18.80 9.73
CA GLN A 34 12.29 18.93 10.10
C GLN A 34 11.38 18.85 8.87
N SER A 35 11.89 19.17 7.67
CA SER A 35 11.13 19.11 6.43
C SER A 35 10.70 17.67 6.14
N GLY A 36 9.41 17.45 5.87
CA GLY A 36 8.84 16.12 5.62
C GLY A 36 8.61 15.26 6.87
N ALA A 37 8.80 15.82 8.07
CA ALA A 37 8.54 15.13 9.32
C ALA A 37 7.04 14.84 9.52
N THR A 38 6.75 13.74 10.20
CA THR A 38 5.39 13.38 10.62
C THR A 38 4.94 14.30 11.77
N THR A 39 3.71 14.79 11.70
CA THR A 39 3.12 15.63 12.77
C THR A 39 2.28 14.74 13.70
N THR A 40 2.48 14.87 15.01
CA THR A 40 1.65 14.21 16.03
C THR A 40 0.32 14.95 16.20
N ALA A 41 -0.65 14.30 16.86
CA ALA A 41 -1.95 14.91 17.18
C ALA A 41 -1.81 16.18 18.04
N GLU A 42 -0.76 16.26 18.86
CA GLU A 42 -0.45 17.38 19.75
C GLU A 42 0.38 18.49 19.07
N GLY A 43 0.65 18.34 17.75
CA GLY A 43 1.39 19.32 16.95
C GLY A 43 2.92 19.18 16.99
N GLY A 44 3.45 18.20 17.71
CA GLY A 44 4.87 17.85 17.67
C GLY A 44 5.26 17.27 16.30
N LYS A 45 6.53 17.38 15.94
CA LYS A 45 7.07 16.83 14.69
C LYS A 45 8.18 15.83 14.96
N TYR A 46 8.16 14.71 14.28
CA TYR A 46 9.22 13.72 14.38
C TYR A 46 9.49 13.03 13.05
N VAL A 47 10.70 12.53 12.88
CA VAL A 47 11.08 11.63 11.79
C VAL A 47 11.09 10.21 12.33
N PRO A 48 10.24 9.31 11.79
CA PRO A 48 10.11 7.94 12.27
C PRO A 48 11.41 7.13 12.05
N MET A 49 11.70 6.23 12.95
CA MET A 49 12.65 5.15 12.75
C MET A 49 12.32 4.38 11.47
N GLY A 50 13.35 4.01 10.68
CA GLY A 50 13.16 3.30 9.43
C GLY A 50 12.93 4.22 8.22
N THR A 51 12.95 5.54 8.39
CA THR A 51 12.87 6.50 7.28
C THR A 51 14.18 6.58 6.52
N ALA A 52 14.14 6.56 5.19
CA ALA A 52 15.32 6.78 4.36
C ALA A 52 15.90 8.19 4.55
N TYR A 53 17.23 8.30 4.62
CA TYR A 53 17.95 9.56 4.89
C TYR A 53 18.91 9.89 3.73
N PRO A 54 19.03 11.16 3.30
CA PRO A 54 18.25 12.35 3.73
C PRO A 54 16.84 12.41 3.14
N SER A 55 16.57 11.62 2.11
CA SER A 55 15.30 11.58 1.38
C SER A 55 15.03 10.17 0.86
N ASN A 56 13.76 9.86 0.57
CA ASN A 56 13.34 8.57 0.02
C ASN A 56 13.42 8.57 -1.52
N ASP A 57 14.62 8.81 -2.06
CA ASP A 57 14.93 8.89 -3.49
C ASP A 57 16.36 8.40 -3.79
N ALA A 58 16.85 8.65 -5.00
CA ALA A 58 18.20 8.26 -5.42
C ALA A 58 19.35 8.90 -4.59
N ASN A 59 19.07 9.89 -3.75
CA ASN A 59 20.06 10.52 -2.85
C ASN A 59 20.12 9.83 -1.47
N ALA A 60 19.36 8.76 -1.25
CA ALA A 60 19.38 8.02 0.00
C ALA A 60 20.78 7.48 0.30
N ILE A 61 21.29 7.78 1.49
CA ILE A 61 22.60 7.32 1.95
C ILE A 61 22.53 6.53 3.27
N GLY A 62 21.34 6.36 3.82
CA GLY A 62 21.14 5.62 5.06
C GLY A 62 19.67 5.55 5.48
N ILE A 63 19.47 5.00 6.68
CA ILE A 63 18.14 4.82 7.28
C ILE A 63 18.18 5.33 8.71
N VAL A 64 17.18 6.12 9.11
CA VAL A 64 17.09 6.70 10.48
C VAL A 64 16.91 5.57 11.48
N TYR A 65 17.76 5.53 12.51
CA TYR A 65 17.87 4.41 13.45
C TYR A 65 16.81 4.44 14.55
N GLU A 66 16.36 5.61 14.93
CA GLU A 66 15.44 5.87 16.05
C GLU A 66 14.48 6.99 15.69
N ASP A 67 13.34 7.09 16.38
CA ASP A 67 12.45 8.24 16.22
C ASP A 67 13.16 9.51 16.67
N VAL A 68 13.23 10.52 15.82
CA VAL A 68 13.93 11.79 16.11
C VAL A 68 12.93 12.92 16.22
N ASP A 69 12.82 13.53 17.40
CA ASP A 69 12.04 14.76 17.60
C ASP A 69 12.68 15.94 16.88
N VAL A 70 11.94 16.50 15.94
CA VAL A 70 12.33 17.67 15.16
C VAL A 70 11.34 18.83 15.33
N THR A 71 10.55 18.83 16.42
CA THR A 71 9.54 19.85 16.70
C THR A 71 10.12 21.27 16.69
N THR A 72 11.32 21.44 17.23
CA THR A 72 11.97 22.75 17.36
C THR A 72 12.93 23.09 16.20
N GLY A 73 13.02 22.25 15.19
CA GLY A 73 13.90 22.40 14.04
C GLY A 73 14.68 21.13 13.70
N ASN A 74 15.71 21.29 12.89
CA ASN A 74 16.58 20.16 12.54
C ASN A 74 17.36 19.68 13.76
N MET A 75 17.39 18.37 14.00
CA MET A 75 17.98 17.78 15.20
C MET A 75 19.02 16.68 14.84
N PRO A 76 20.04 16.48 15.66
CA PRO A 76 20.96 15.36 15.49
C PRO A 76 20.23 14.04 15.77
N GLY A 77 20.41 13.05 14.89
CA GLY A 77 19.88 11.69 15.06
C GLY A 77 20.86 10.64 14.56
N SER A 78 20.69 9.41 14.98
CA SER A 78 21.49 8.29 14.53
C SER A 78 20.96 7.77 13.18
N VAL A 79 21.85 7.57 12.21
CA VAL A 79 21.55 7.04 10.88
C VAL A 79 22.42 5.80 10.63
N VAL A 80 21.78 4.70 10.25
CA VAL A 80 22.43 3.49 9.73
C VAL A 80 22.90 3.80 8.31
N LEU A 81 24.17 3.56 8.04
CA LEU A 81 24.80 3.78 6.74
C LEU A 81 25.10 2.47 6.00
N GLN A 82 25.03 1.34 6.70
CA GLN A 82 25.19 0.01 6.14
C GLN A 82 24.59 -1.02 7.10
N GLY A 83 23.98 -2.09 6.58
CA GLY A 83 23.42 -3.18 7.39
C GLY A 83 22.41 -4.00 6.61
N THR A 84 21.90 -5.05 7.26
CA THR A 84 20.80 -5.88 6.74
C THR A 84 19.50 -5.48 7.41
N VAL A 85 18.46 -5.19 6.63
CA VAL A 85 17.21 -4.59 7.12
C VAL A 85 15.99 -5.38 6.65
N TYR A 86 14.94 -5.40 7.49
CA TYR A 86 13.61 -5.89 7.14
C TYR A 86 12.79 -4.77 6.50
N GLU A 87 12.36 -4.96 5.26
CA GLU A 87 11.58 -3.95 4.52
C GLU A 87 10.22 -3.67 5.17
N ASP A 88 9.57 -4.70 5.67
CA ASP A 88 8.26 -4.61 6.33
C ASP A 88 8.28 -3.85 7.67
N ARG A 89 9.46 -3.56 8.20
CA ARG A 89 9.66 -2.77 9.44
C ARG A 89 10.13 -1.34 9.21
N LEU A 90 10.38 -0.96 7.97
CA LEU A 90 10.70 0.43 7.63
C LEU A 90 9.48 1.34 7.82
N ALA A 91 9.71 2.63 8.01
CA ALA A 91 8.63 3.60 8.12
C ALA A 91 7.80 3.68 6.84
N ILE A 92 6.49 3.80 7.00
CA ILE A 92 5.60 4.10 5.88
C ILE A 92 5.77 5.58 5.55
N THR A 93 6.28 5.87 4.36
CA THR A 93 6.61 7.23 3.91
C THR A 93 5.61 7.78 2.91
N GLY A 94 4.69 6.94 2.42
CA GLY A 94 3.70 7.32 1.44
C GLY A 94 2.70 6.19 1.19
N ALA A 95 1.87 6.40 0.20
CA ALA A 95 0.97 5.40 -0.33
C ALA A 95 1.05 5.41 -1.84
N ASP A 96 1.02 4.23 -2.43
CA ASP A 96 0.81 4.03 -3.85
C ASP A 96 -0.61 3.53 -4.11
N TYR A 97 -1.12 3.78 -5.29
CA TYR A 97 -2.49 3.46 -5.64
C TYR A 97 -2.52 2.78 -6.99
N ASP A 98 -2.69 1.46 -6.97
CA ASP A 98 -2.77 0.64 -8.17
C ASP A 98 -4.21 0.46 -8.62
N SER A 99 -4.47 0.60 -9.92
CA SER A 99 -5.81 0.43 -10.46
C SER A 99 -6.27 -1.02 -10.38
N VAL A 100 -7.48 -1.23 -9.87
CA VAL A 100 -8.11 -2.54 -9.77
C VAL A 100 -8.69 -2.95 -11.11
N THR A 101 -8.40 -4.17 -11.56
CA THR A 101 -8.97 -4.73 -12.79
C THR A 101 -10.22 -5.55 -12.46
N LEU A 102 -11.38 -4.88 -12.37
CA LEU A 102 -12.65 -5.46 -11.91
C LEU A 102 -13.05 -6.75 -12.64
N LYS A 103 -12.87 -6.81 -13.98
CA LYS A 103 -13.23 -7.98 -14.78
C LYS A 103 -12.51 -9.27 -14.35
N ASN A 104 -11.35 -9.17 -13.72
CA ASN A 104 -10.58 -10.32 -13.26
C ASN A 104 -11.05 -10.83 -11.89
N LEU A 105 -11.83 -10.02 -11.17
CA LEU A 105 -12.33 -10.34 -9.82
C LEU A 105 -13.72 -10.99 -9.86
N VAL A 106 -14.40 -10.92 -11.00
CA VAL A 106 -15.73 -11.51 -11.17
C VAL A 106 -15.62 -12.75 -12.03
N SER A 107 -16.13 -13.87 -11.52
CA SER A 107 -16.22 -15.12 -12.26
C SER A 107 -17.67 -15.39 -12.68
N PRO A 108 -18.02 -15.25 -13.96
CA PRO A 108 -19.37 -15.58 -14.46
C PRO A 108 -19.81 -16.99 -14.10
N LYS A 109 -18.88 -17.96 -14.15
CA LYS A 109 -19.10 -19.33 -13.71
C LYS A 109 -19.50 -19.42 -12.23
N ALA A 110 -18.78 -18.72 -11.35
CA ALA A 110 -19.07 -18.74 -9.92
C ALA A 110 -20.37 -18.03 -9.57
N GLN A 111 -20.78 -17.03 -10.37
CA GLN A 111 -22.05 -16.33 -10.24
C GLN A 111 -23.23 -17.13 -10.82
N GLY A 112 -22.99 -18.25 -11.50
CA GLY A 112 -24.01 -19.03 -12.16
C GLY A 112 -24.63 -18.31 -13.37
N TRP A 113 -23.90 -17.36 -13.97
CA TRP A 113 -24.38 -16.66 -15.17
C TRP A 113 -24.36 -17.56 -16.39
N GLN A 114 -25.22 -17.25 -17.35
CA GLN A 114 -25.40 -18.02 -18.58
C GLN A 114 -24.92 -17.26 -19.80
N GLU A 115 -24.53 -17.99 -20.81
CA GLU A 115 -24.21 -17.48 -22.14
C GLU A 115 -25.30 -17.88 -23.15
N ARG A 116 -25.64 -16.96 -24.04
CA ARG A 116 -26.65 -17.17 -25.03
C ARG A 116 -26.00 -17.58 -26.36
N SER A 117 -26.57 -18.61 -26.99
CA SER A 117 -26.24 -19.04 -28.35
C SER A 117 -27.49 -19.13 -29.24
N GLY A 118 -27.30 -19.29 -30.56
CA GLY A 118 -28.36 -19.34 -31.54
C GLY A 118 -28.76 -17.98 -32.09
N THR A 119 -29.86 -17.96 -32.85
CA THR A 119 -30.40 -16.75 -33.53
C THR A 119 -31.89 -16.62 -33.23
N SER A 120 -32.36 -15.37 -33.25
CA SER A 120 -33.79 -15.08 -33.02
C SER A 120 -34.69 -15.86 -33.96
N PRO A 121 -35.81 -16.47 -33.52
CA PRO A 121 -36.28 -16.50 -32.12
C PRO A 121 -35.74 -17.67 -31.28
N ASN A 122 -34.90 -18.54 -31.85
CA ASN A 122 -34.46 -19.79 -31.24
C ASN A 122 -33.13 -19.61 -30.49
N TYR A 123 -33.17 -18.99 -29.29
CA TYR A 123 -32.04 -18.88 -28.43
C TYR A 123 -31.94 -20.07 -27.47
N THR A 124 -30.71 -20.47 -27.18
CA THR A 124 -30.37 -21.42 -26.10
C THR A 124 -29.43 -20.75 -25.09
N TYR A 125 -29.66 -21.05 -23.84
CA TYR A 125 -28.83 -20.53 -22.73
C TYR A 125 -28.13 -21.70 -22.08
N SER A 126 -26.85 -21.52 -21.78
CA SER A 126 -26.03 -22.51 -21.11
C SER A 126 -25.18 -21.83 -20.06
N ASP A 127 -24.86 -22.53 -18.96
CA ASP A 127 -24.03 -22.00 -17.90
C ASP A 127 -22.67 -21.59 -18.43
N SER A 128 -22.21 -20.41 -18.03
CA SER A 128 -20.91 -19.91 -18.43
C SER A 128 -19.77 -20.72 -17.79
N THR A 129 -18.74 -20.99 -18.54
CA THR A 129 -17.51 -21.62 -18.06
C THR A 129 -16.41 -20.59 -17.75
N ASP A 130 -16.65 -19.32 -18.00
CA ASP A 130 -15.68 -18.24 -17.82
C ASP A 130 -15.34 -18.03 -16.35
N THR A 131 -14.07 -18.01 -16.04
CA THR A 131 -13.55 -17.71 -14.68
C THR A 131 -13.25 -16.23 -14.46
N THR A 132 -13.25 -15.45 -15.53
CA THR A 132 -13.13 -13.99 -15.54
C THR A 132 -14.10 -13.43 -16.57
N VAL A 133 -14.51 -12.16 -16.41
CA VAL A 133 -15.43 -11.53 -17.36
C VAL A 133 -14.75 -11.26 -18.70
N ASP A 134 -15.34 -11.76 -19.76
CA ASP A 134 -15.06 -11.36 -21.14
C ASP A 134 -15.99 -10.22 -21.53
N THR A 135 -15.47 -9.00 -21.62
CA THR A 135 -16.26 -7.79 -21.94
C THR A 135 -16.80 -7.75 -23.37
N THR A 136 -16.45 -8.72 -24.21
CA THR A 136 -17.03 -8.88 -25.56
C THR A 136 -18.30 -9.73 -25.57
N LYS A 137 -18.57 -10.45 -24.48
CA LYS A 137 -19.75 -11.28 -24.30
C LYS A 137 -20.84 -10.55 -23.51
N THR A 138 -22.08 -11.00 -23.68
CA THR A 138 -23.20 -10.66 -22.81
C THR A 138 -23.55 -11.86 -21.96
N TYR A 139 -23.54 -11.67 -20.64
CA TYR A 139 -23.97 -12.68 -19.68
C TYR A 139 -25.42 -12.46 -19.27
N TYR A 140 -26.08 -13.52 -18.85
CA TYR A 140 -27.49 -13.53 -18.50
C TYR A 140 -27.69 -14.16 -17.13
N LEU A 141 -28.62 -13.65 -16.34
CA LEU A 141 -29.03 -14.27 -15.09
C LEU A 141 -29.79 -15.58 -15.38
N PRO A 142 -29.67 -16.61 -14.53
CA PRO A 142 -30.43 -17.87 -14.66
C PRO A 142 -31.85 -17.70 -14.11
N ASP A 143 -32.52 -16.64 -14.55
CA ASP A 143 -33.95 -16.38 -14.25
C ASP A 143 -34.84 -16.79 -15.40
N ASP A 144 -36.16 -16.85 -15.20
CA ASP A 144 -37.12 -17.25 -16.21
C ASP A 144 -37.10 -16.36 -17.47
N ASN A 145 -36.57 -15.13 -17.33
CA ASN A 145 -36.53 -14.15 -18.42
C ASN A 145 -35.13 -14.06 -19.08
N HIS A 146 -34.12 -14.75 -18.52
CA HIS A 146 -32.73 -14.63 -18.92
C HIS A 146 -32.31 -13.17 -19.05
N THR A 147 -32.45 -12.44 -17.91
CA THR A 147 -32.16 -11.01 -17.86
C THR A 147 -30.68 -10.77 -18.09
N ALA A 148 -30.36 -9.90 -19.05
CA ALA A 148 -28.95 -9.57 -19.30
C ALA A 148 -28.32 -8.89 -18.10
N VAL A 149 -27.10 -9.31 -17.74
CA VAL A 149 -26.28 -8.65 -16.69
C VAL A 149 -25.87 -7.28 -17.23
N SER A 150 -26.41 -6.23 -16.63
CA SER A 150 -26.17 -4.84 -17.06
C SER A 150 -24.80 -4.32 -16.64
N ASP A 151 -24.35 -4.72 -15.46
CA ASP A 151 -23.02 -4.40 -14.94
C ASP A 151 -22.45 -5.62 -14.20
N TYR A 152 -21.36 -6.16 -14.72
CA TYR A 152 -20.67 -7.29 -14.10
C TYR A 152 -20.00 -6.92 -12.77
N ALA A 153 -19.68 -5.65 -12.57
CA ALA A 153 -19.01 -5.18 -11.35
C ALA A 153 -19.98 -5.06 -10.16
N ALA A 154 -21.30 -5.02 -10.39
CA ALA A 154 -22.31 -4.83 -9.34
C ALA A 154 -22.26 -5.91 -8.22
N VAL A 155 -21.66 -7.08 -8.49
CA VAL A 155 -21.44 -8.13 -7.48
C VAL A 155 -20.26 -7.86 -6.55
N LEU A 156 -19.46 -6.85 -6.83
CA LEU A 156 -18.32 -6.43 -5.99
C LEU A 156 -18.77 -5.34 -5.01
N ASN A 157 -18.07 -5.23 -3.89
CA ASN A 157 -18.36 -4.21 -2.87
C ASN A 157 -17.09 -3.39 -2.59
N PRO A 158 -16.82 -2.32 -3.37
CA PRO A 158 -15.62 -1.50 -3.24
C PRO A 158 -15.39 -0.95 -1.84
N LYS A 159 -16.47 -0.59 -1.12
CA LYS A 159 -16.41 -0.13 0.25
C LYS A 159 -15.91 -1.21 1.21
N ALA A 160 -16.40 -2.45 1.07
CA ALA A 160 -15.98 -3.56 1.93
C ALA A 160 -14.54 -3.99 1.63
N GLU A 161 -14.13 -3.91 0.36
CA GLU A 161 -12.74 -4.20 -0.07
C GLU A 161 -11.77 -3.08 0.33
N GLY A 162 -12.26 -1.93 0.77
CA GLY A 162 -11.41 -0.81 1.14
C GLY A 162 -10.75 -0.10 -0.05
N TRP A 163 -11.37 -0.16 -1.23
CA TRP A 163 -10.84 0.49 -2.43
C TRP A 163 -11.06 1.99 -2.41
N TYR A 164 -10.27 2.69 -3.20
CA TYR A 164 -10.26 4.14 -3.30
C TYR A 164 -10.78 4.59 -4.67
N GLU A 165 -11.38 5.77 -4.70
CA GLU A 165 -11.73 6.49 -5.93
C GLU A 165 -10.79 7.68 -6.09
N ARG A 166 -10.41 7.95 -7.33
CA ARG A 166 -9.50 9.05 -7.69
C ARG A 166 -10.26 10.23 -8.25
N SER A 167 -9.92 11.42 -7.75
CA SER A 167 -10.38 12.70 -8.28
C SER A 167 -9.22 13.62 -8.62
N GLY A 168 -9.51 14.77 -9.25
CA GLY A 168 -8.49 15.71 -9.68
C GLY A 168 -7.85 15.37 -11.01
N SER A 169 -6.73 16.04 -11.33
CA SER A 169 -5.98 15.88 -12.57
C SER A 169 -4.49 15.81 -12.29
N SER A 170 -3.75 15.18 -13.22
CA SER A 170 -2.29 15.08 -13.10
C SER A 170 -1.62 16.46 -12.94
N PRO A 171 -0.62 16.63 -12.04
CA PRO A 171 -0.08 15.62 -11.12
C PRO A 171 -0.81 15.55 -9.76
N ASN A 172 -1.87 16.35 -9.55
CA ASN A 172 -2.53 16.54 -8.24
C ASN A 172 -3.76 15.65 -8.09
N TYR A 173 -3.56 14.33 -8.08
CA TYR A 173 -4.64 13.39 -7.80
C TYR A 173 -4.94 13.31 -6.31
N VAL A 174 -6.24 13.17 -5.98
CA VAL A 174 -6.73 12.91 -4.63
C VAL A 174 -7.44 11.56 -4.63
N TYR A 175 -7.07 10.69 -3.70
CA TYR A 175 -7.66 9.38 -3.50
C TYR A 175 -8.50 9.38 -2.23
N THR A 176 -9.77 9.02 -2.35
CA THR A 176 -10.72 8.92 -1.24
C THR A 176 -11.26 7.51 -1.16
N LEU A 177 -11.47 7.01 0.07
CA LEU A 177 -12.05 5.69 0.28
C LEU A 177 -13.42 5.63 -0.39
N SER A 178 -13.68 4.60 -1.18
CA SER A 178 -14.95 4.43 -1.86
C SER A 178 -16.08 4.18 -0.85
N THR A 179 -17.23 4.78 -1.13
CA THR A 179 -18.48 4.54 -0.38
C THR A 179 -19.43 3.59 -1.11
N ASP A 180 -19.07 3.16 -2.31
CA ASP A 180 -19.89 2.29 -3.14
C ASP A 180 -20.06 0.91 -2.51
N THR A 181 -21.28 0.48 -2.33
CA THR A 181 -21.64 -0.86 -1.84
C THR A 181 -21.82 -1.86 -2.96
N GLU A 182 -21.92 -1.38 -4.18
CA GLU A 182 -21.95 -2.14 -5.43
C GLU A 182 -20.91 -1.54 -6.38
N GLY A 183 -20.14 -2.37 -7.05
CA GLY A 183 -19.15 -1.93 -8.02
C GLY A 183 -19.81 -1.38 -9.28
N ASP A 184 -19.11 -0.50 -9.96
CA ASP A 184 -19.52 0.12 -11.23
C ASP A 184 -18.38 -0.07 -12.23
N SER A 185 -18.67 -0.81 -13.32
CA SER A 185 -17.65 -1.11 -14.36
C SER A 185 -17.23 0.12 -15.17
N SER A 186 -17.95 1.22 -15.07
CA SER A 186 -17.58 2.51 -15.67
C SER A 186 -16.57 3.30 -14.83
N LYS A 187 -16.42 2.97 -13.55
CA LYS A 187 -15.47 3.59 -12.62
C LYS A 187 -14.14 2.83 -12.60
N THR A 188 -13.10 3.53 -12.17
CA THR A 188 -11.81 2.94 -11.83
C THR A 188 -11.62 3.02 -10.33
N TYR A 189 -11.46 1.87 -9.69
CA TYR A 189 -11.11 1.76 -8.28
C TYR A 189 -9.61 1.49 -8.12
N TYR A 190 -9.08 1.80 -6.96
CA TYR A 190 -7.66 1.70 -6.65
C TYR A 190 -7.45 0.97 -5.32
N GLU A 191 -6.48 0.08 -5.29
CA GLU A 191 -5.95 -0.48 -4.06
C GLU A 191 -4.81 0.39 -3.55
N LYS A 192 -4.80 0.64 -2.24
CA LYS A 192 -3.73 1.37 -1.57
C LYS A 192 -2.66 0.40 -1.09
N SER A 193 -1.43 0.64 -1.47
CA SER A 193 -0.25 -0.01 -0.89
C SER A 193 0.61 0.99 -0.12
N ASP A 194 1.18 0.53 0.99
CA ASP A 194 2.08 1.37 1.79
C ASP A 194 3.46 1.42 1.15
N VAL A 195 3.90 2.62 0.81
CA VAL A 195 5.26 2.85 0.33
C VAL A 195 6.17 3.11 1.53
N ARG A 196 7.14 2.22 1.76
CA ARG A 196 8.16 2.35 2.80
C ARG A 196 9.45 2.90 2.24
N LEU A 197 9.93 2.28 1.16
CA LEU A 197 11.16 2.65 0.49
C LEU A 197 10.92 2.73 -1.01
N ALA A 198 11.16 3.89 -1.61
CA ALA A 198 11.06 4.06 -3.05
C ALA A 198 12.14 3.22 -3.76
N SER A 199 11.84 2.71 -4.96
CA SER A 199 12.78 1.87 -5.72
C SER A 199 14.14 2.54 -5.97
N ALA A 200 14.14 3.85 -6.22
CA ALA A 200 15.37 4.62 -6.40
C ALA A 200 16.20 4.71 -5.12
N ALA A 201 15.55 4.90 -3.95
CA ALA A 201 16.21 4.89 -2.66
C ALA A 201 16.75 3.51 -2.32
N LYS A 202 15.99 2.45 -2.57
CA LYS A 202 16.44 1.07 -2.38
C LYS A 202 17.69 0.77 -3.19
N SER A 203 17.68 1.09 -4.49
CA SER A 203 18.86 0.89 -5.36
C SER A 203 20.08 1.69 -4.91
N ALA A 204 19.89 2.94 -4.43
CA ALA A 204 20.99 3.75 -3.90
C ALA A 204 21.60 3.13 -2.63
N LEU A 205 20.75 2.64 -1.71
CA LEU A 205 21.19 1.99 -0.47
C LEU A 205 21.87 0.63 -0.75
N GLU A 206 21.36 -0.17 -1.69
CA GLU A 206 22.00 -1.42 -2.11
C GLU A 206 23.40 -1.17 -2.66
N ALA A 207 23.61 -0.10 -3.44
CA ALA A 207 24.92 0.30 -3.95
C ALA A 207 25.90 0.69 -2.80
N LEU A 208 25.38 1.09 -1.64
CA LEU A 208 26.17 1.38 -0.42
C LEU A 208 26.39 0.15 0.48
N GLY A 209 25.86 -1.02 0.08
CA GLY A 209 26.05 -2.27 0.80
C GLY A 209 24.92 -2.65 1.75
N PHE A 210 23.77 -1.99 1.70
CA PHE A 210 22.59 -2.48 2.39
C PHE A 210 22.09 -3.78 1.77
N LYS A 211 21.53 -4.65 2.61
CA LYS A 211 20.82 -5.86 2.20
C LYS A 211 19.39 -5.78 2.70
N PHE A 212 18.44 -6.13 1.84
CA PHE A 212 17.02 -6.07 2.16
C PHE A 212 16.42 -7.47 2.28
N VAL A 213 15.65 -7.69 3.34
CA VAL A 213 14.84 -8.89 3.57
C VAL A 213 13.39 -8.45 3.56
N ALA A 214 12.61 -8.96 2.63
CA ALA A 214 11.24 -8.50 2.38
C ALA A 214 10.33 -8.64 3.60
N THR A 215 10.44 -9.75 4.33
CA THR A 215 9.54 -10.07 5.44
C THR A 215 10.33 -10.44 6.69
N SER A 216 9.99 -9.81 7.80
CA SER A 216 10.53 -10.16 9.11
C SER A 216 9.90 -11.47 9.63
N PRO A 217 10.61 -12.24 10.47
CA PRO A 217 9.98 -13.31 11.22
C PRO A 217 8.80 -12.77 12.05
N ALA A 218 7.74 -13.55 12.20
CA ALA A 218 6.62 -13.24 13.08
C ALA A 218 7.12 -13.23 14.53
N VAL A 219 7.73 -12.14 14.96
CA VAL A 219 8.20 -11.94 16.33
C VAL A 219 7.39 -10.79 16.90
N THR A 220 6.72 -11.06 18.02
CA THR A 220 6.17 -10.00 18.87
C THR A 220 7.32 -9.11 19.30
N ARG A 221 7.20 -7.80 19.10
CA ARG A 221 8.19 -6.82 19.57
C ARG A 221 8.60 -7.18 21.00
N PRO A 222 9.88 -7.46 21.29
CA PRO A 222 10.28 -7.61 22.68
C PRO A 222 10.24 -6.21 23.32
N TYR A 223 9.37 -6.08 24.29
CA TYR A 223 9.14 -5.02 25.30
C TYR A 223 9.70 -3.63 25.06
#